data_15c9fcfe88097204045d5e24785c968c
#
_entry.id   15c9fcfe88097204045d5e24785c968c
#
_cell.length_a   1.000
_cell.length_b   1.000
_cell.length_c   1.000
_cell.angle_alpha   90.00
_cell.angle_beta   90.00
_cell.angle_gamma   90.00
#
_symmetry.space_group_name_H-M   'P 1'
#
loop_
_entity.id
_entity.type
_entity.pdbx_description
1 polymer ?
#
loop_
_entity_poly.entity_id
_entity_poly.type
_entity_poly.pdbx_seq_one_letter_code
_entity_poly.pdbx_strand_id
1 'polypeptide(L)'
;AGMAAQQLLGDSVKVVSAFQNVAAHHLQEGHGIECDVLVSGNDKDARAAVIGLVEACGMRGFHAGPIANAAAAEALTSVIININRAFKCHAGIRITGLDSAGE
;
A
#
# COMPACT_ATOMS: atom_id res chain seq x y z
N ALA A 1 6.47 -7.19 -9.33
CA ALA A 1 6.21 -8.44 -8.63
C ALA A 1 4.74 -8.81 -8.61
N GLY A 2 3.85 -7.90 -8.22
CA GLY A 2 2.42 -8.20 -8.15
C GLY A 2 1.80 -8.56 -9.49
N MET A 3 2.15 -7.82 -10.55
CA MET A 3 1.63 -8.09 -11.88
C MET A 3 2.12 -9.42 -12.42
N ALA A 4 3.39 -9.77 -12.18
CA ALA A 4 3.93 -11.06 -12.59
C ALA A 4 3.22 -12.21 -11.86
N ALA A 5 2.93 -12.05 -10.58
CA ALA A 5 2.19 -13.03 -9.80
C ALA A 5 0.78 -13.23 -10.35
N GLN A 6 0.09 -12.14 -10.70
CA GLN A 6 -1.26 -12.22 -11.25
C GLN A 6 -1.26 -12.93 -12.62
N GLN A 7 -0.29 -12.64 -13.47
CA GLN A 7 -0.18 -13.30 -14.78
C GLN A 7 0.10 -14.80 -14.63
N LEU A 8 0.96 -15.17 -13.69
CA LEU A 8 1.32 -16.55 -13.46
C LEU A 8 0.16 -17.36 -12.87
N LEU A 9 -0.61 -16.77 -11.96
CA LEU A 9 -1.70 -17.46 -11.26
C LEU A 9 -3.02 -17.46 -12.04
N GLY A 10 -3.16 -16.58 -13.04
CA GLY A 10 -4.36 -16.50 -13.86
C GLY A 10 -5.49 -15.73 -13.20
N ASP A 11 -6.64 -15.69 -13.87
CA ASP A 11 -7.77 -14.85 -13.47
C ASP A 11 -8.60 -15.44 -12.31
N SER A 12 -8.45 -16.73 -12.03
CA SER A 12 -9.18 -17.37 -10.93
C SER A 12 -8.62 -17.01 -9.57
N VAL A 13 -7.40 -16.46 -9.51
CA VAL A 13 -6.76 -16.01 -8.28
C VAL A 13 -6.66 -14.49 -8.31
N LYS A 14 -7.15 -13.84 -7.25
CA LYS A 14 -7.19 -12.39 -7.15
C LYS A 14 -6.00 -11.89 -6.33
N VAL A 15 -4.98 -11.41 -7.04
CA VAL A 15 -3.76 -10.90 -6.40
C VAL A 15 -3.95 -9.44 -6.01
N VAL A 16 -3.60 -9.12 -4.77
CA VAL A 16 -3.66 -7.76 -4.24
C VAL A 16 -2.31 -7.40 -3.64
N SER A 17 -1.83 -6.21 -3.94
CA SER A 17 -0.57 -5.69 -3.43
C SER A 17 -0.85 -4.52 -2.48
N ALA A 18 -0.20 -4.54 -1.33
CA ALA A 18 -0.35 -3.49 -0.32
C ALA A 18 0.93 -3.40 0.50
N PHE A 19 1.08 -2.29 1.25
CA PHE A 19 2.19 -2.07 2.17
C PHE A 19 3.57 -1.85 1.53
N GLN A 20 3.71 -1.85 0.20
CA GLN A 20 4.99 -1.60 -0.45
C GLN A 20 5.58 -0.23 -0.13
N ASN A 21 4.72 0.73 0.20
CA ASN A 21 5.14 2.08 0.53
C ASN A 21 5.32 2.32 2.03
N VAL A 22 5.20 1.26 2.85
CA VAL A 22 5.29 1.36 4.31
C VAL A 22 6.59 0.69 4.76
N ALA A 23 7.39 1.40 5.56
CA ALA A 23 8.63 0.84 6.09
C ALA A 23 8.32 -0.28 7.09
N ALA A 24 9.11 -1.35 7.05
CA ALA A 24 8.91 -2.50 7.92
C ALA A 24 8.89 -2.14 9.41
N HIS A 25 9.70 -1.19 9.81
CA HIS A 25 9.76 -0.75 11.19
C HIS A 25 8.45 -0.08 11.66
N HIS A 26 7.73 0.61 10.75
CA HIS A 26 6.41 1.14 11.09
C HIS A 26 5.43 0.01 11.39
N LEU A 27 5.51 -1.08 10.64
CA LEU A 27 4.65 -2.24 10.86
C LEU A 27 4.96 -2.94 12.18
N GLN A 28 6.22 -2.96 12.59
CA GLN A 28 6.66 -3.58 13.83
C GLN A 28 6.23 -2.81 15.08
N GLU A 29 6.09 -1.50 14.98
CA GLU A 29 5.67 -0.68 16.11
C GLU A 29 4.23 -0.95 16.54
N GLY A 30 3.38 -1.35 15.61
CA GLY A 30 2.03 -1.84 15.91
C GLY A 30 1.05 -0.85 16.48
N HIS A 31 1.31 0.45 16.39
CA HIS A 31 0.40 1.49 16.86
C HIS A 31 0.27 2.61 15.84
N GLY A 32 -0.71 3.48 16.01
CA GLY A 32 -1.15 4.48 15.05
C GLY A 32 -0.06 5.09 14.19
N ILE A 33 -0.01 4.65 12.94
CA ILE A 33 0.98 5.10 11.97
C ILE A 33 0.32 6.14 11.06
N GLU A 34 0.92 7.31 10.97
CA GLU A 34 0.41 8.38 10.09
C GLU A 34 0.90 8.16 8.67
N CYS A 35 0.53 7.03 8.09
CA CYS A 35 0.96 6.64 6.76
C CYS A 35 -0.23 6.03 6.02
N ASP A 36 -0.41 6.40 4.77
CA ASP A 36 -1.45 5.85 3.93
C ASP A 36 -0.90 4.67 3.13
N VAL A 37 -1.72 3.66 2.91
CA VAL A 37 -1.36 2.44 2.20
C VAL A 37 -2.06 2.42 0.85
N LEU A 38 -1.30 2.22 -0.20
CA LEU A 38 -1.82 2.09 -1.56
C LEU A 38 -2.11 0.63 -1.84
N VAL A 39 -3.35 0.32 -2.17
CA VAL A 39 -3.80 -1.06 -2.41
C VAL A 39 -4.12 -1.23 -3.89
N SER A 40 -3.37 -2.08 -4.56
CA SER A 40 -3.50 -2.34 -5.99
C SER A 40 -3.92 -3.79 -6.25
N GLY A 41 -4.81 -3.99 -7.20
CA GLY A 41 -5.28 -5.31 -7.58
C GLY A 41 -6.33 -5.16 -8.67
N ASN A 42 -6.55 -6.21 -9.45
CA ASN A 42 -7.49 -6.15 -10.56
C ASN A 42 -8.95 -6.29 -10.11
N ASP A 43 -9.18 -6.87 -8.94
CA ASP A 43 -10.53 -7.06 -8.40
C ASP A 43 -10.84 -6.03 -7.32
N LYS A 44 -11.88 -5.23 -7.54
CA LYS A 44 -12.24 -4.16 -6.61
C LYS A 44 -12.65 -4.71 -5.23
N ASP A 45 -13.38 -5.79 -5.18
CA ASP A 45 -13.85 -6.37 -3.93
C ASP A 45 -12.69 -6.95 -3.12
N ALA A 46 -11.71 -7.56 -3.80
CA ALA A 46 -10.51 -8.06 -3.14
C ALA A 46 -9.69 -6.90 -2.56
N ARG A 47 -9.58 -5.78 -3.29
CA ARG A 47 -8.93 -4.58 -2.77
C ARG A 47 -9.65 -4.05 -1.52
N ALA A 48 -10.97 -4.01 -1.57
CA ALA A 48 -11.77 -3.52 -0.44
C ALA A 48 -11.55 -4.38 0.81
N ALA A 49 -11.45 -5.70 0.66
CA ALA A 49 -11.16 -6.59 1.77
C ALA A 49 -9.80 -6.30 2.39
N VAL A 50 -8.78 -6.06 1.56
CA VAL A 50 -7.43 -5.72 2.04
C VAL A 50 -7.42 -4.35 2.71
N ILE A 51 -8.17 -3.38 2.18
CA ILE A 51 -8.31 -2.06 2.81
C ILE A 51 -8.88 -2.20 4.22
N GLY A 52 -9.85 -3.09 4.42
CA GLY A 52 -10.37 -3.37 5.75
C GLY A 52 -9.30 -3.87 6.71
N LEU A 53 -8.39 -4.71 6.23
CA LEU A 53 -7.26 -5.18 7.03
C LEU A 53 -6.27 -4.06 7.35
N VAL A 54 -6.02 -3.18 6.38
CA VAL A 54 -5.16 -2.00 6.57
C VAL A 54 -5.72 -1.10 7.66
N GLU A 55 -7.01 -0.86 7.61
CA GLU A 55 -7.69 -0.01 8.61
C GLU A 55 -7.66 -0.66 10.00
N ALA A 56 -7.77 -1.97 10.07
CA ALA A 56 -7.62 -2.69 11.33
C ALA A 56 -6.23 -2.54 11.93
N CYS A 57 -5.22 -2.26 11.10
CA CYS A 57 -3.86 -1.97 11.56
C CYS A 57 -3.64 -0.50 11.98
N GLY A 58 -4.68 0.32 11.91
CA GLY A 58 -4.60 1.72 12.30
C GLY A 58 -4.15 2.67 11.20
N MET A 59 -4.13 2.21 9.94
CA MET A 59 -3.75 3.03 8.79
C MET A 59 -4.94 3.24 7.87
N ARG A 60 -4.82 4.23 6.96
CA ARG A 60 -5.84 4.43 5.93
C ARG A 60 -5.38 3.69 4.68
N GLY A 61 -6.29 2.95 4.05
CA GLY A 61 -6.04 2.27 2.79
C GLY A 61 -6.80 2.93 1.65
N PHE A 62 -6.20 3.00 0.47
CA PHE A 62 -6.81 3.61 -0.70
C PHE A 62 -6.69 2.69 -1.90
N HIS A 63 -7.76 2.66 -2.71
CA HIS A 63 -7.74 1.96 -3.98
C HIS A 63 -6.75 2.67 -4.92
N ALA A 64 -5.70 1.97 -5.31
CA ALA A 64 -4.66 2.52 -6.19
C ALA A 64 -4.73 1.95 -7.61
N GLY A 65 -5.82 1.27 -7.95
CA GLY A 65 -6.05 0.79 -9.30
C GLY A 65 -5.62 -0.65 -9.52
N PRO A 66 -5.40 -1.04 -10.78
CA PRO A 66 -5.08 -2.44 -11.12
C PRO A 66 -3.72 -2.86 -10.57
N ILE A 67 -3.47 -4.18 -10.55
CA ILE A 67 -2.24 -4.75 -9.99
C ILE A 67 -0.98 -4.20 -10.67
N ALA A 68 -1.07 -3.77 -11.92
CA ALA A 68 0.06 -3.14 -12.62
C ALA A 68 0.59 -1.90 -11.88
N ASN A 69 -0.27 -1.20 -11.13
CA ASN A 69 0.13 -0.01 -10.38
C ASN A 69 0.98 -0.34 -9.15
N ALA A 70 1.07 -1.61 -8.75
CA ALA A 70 1.92 -2.02 -7.64
C ALA A 70 3.39 -1.68 -7.88
N ALA A 71 3.82 -1.69 -9.14
CA ALA A 71 5.20 -1.33 -9.49
C ALA A 71 5.54 0.11 -9.09
N ALA A 72 4.59 1.04 -9.24
CA ALA A 72 4.79 2.43 -8.84
C ALA A 72 4.90 2.56 -7.32
N ALA A 73 4.08 1.83 -6.57
CA ALA A 73 4.14 1.83 -5.11
C ALA A 73 5.46 1.22 -4.61
N GLU A 74 5.96 0.18 -5.27
CA GLU A 74 7.26 -0.42 -4.95
C GLU A 74 8.39 0.57 -5.21
N ALA A 75 8.35 1.28 -6.34
CA ALA A 75 9.35 2.29 -6.67
C ALA A 75 9.35 3.45 -5.67
N LEU A 76 8.19 3.80 -5.16
CA LEU A 76 8.06 4.86 -4.15
C LEU A 76 8.82 4.52 -2.86
N THR A 77 8.98 3.25 -2.54
CA THR A 77 9.75 2.80 -1.39
C THR A 77 11.19 3.31 -1.43
N SER A 78 11.82 3.31 -2.59
CA SER A 78 13.19 3.84 -2.75
C SER A 78 13.27 5.33 -2.41
N VAL A 79 12.25 6.09 -2.82
CA VAL A 79 12.17 7.52 -2.51
C VAL A 79 12.04 7.72 -0.99
N ILE A 80 11.18 6.94 -0.35
CA ILE A 80 10.96 7.04 1.09
C ILE A 80 12.23 6.68 1.86
N ILE A 81 12.96 5.65 1.43
CA ILE A 81 14.24 5.27 2.05
C ILE A 81 15.26 6.40 1.97
N ASN A 82 15.35 7.08 0.82
CA ASN A 82 16.23 8.23 0.67
C ASN A 82 15.86 9.37 1.60
N ILE A 83 14.57 9.65 1.75
CA ILE A 83 14.08 10.68 2.67
C ILE A 83 14.44 10.30 4.10
N ASN A 84 14.28 9.04 4.49
CA ASN A 84 14.62 8.58 5.82
C ASN A 84 16.09 8.80 6.14
N ARG A 85 16.97 8.52 5.19
CA ARG A 85 18.41 8.71 5.37
C ARG A 85 18.78 10.19 5.45
N ALA A 86 18.20 11.02 4.56
CA ALA A 86 18.54 12.43 4.48
C ALA A 86 18.07 13.21 5.71
N PHE A 87 16.88 12.91 6.21
CA PHE A 87 16.26 13.65 7.31
C PHE A 87 16.31 12.90 8.63
N LYS A 88 16.88 11.69 8.68
CA LYS A 88 16.98 10.84 9.86
C LYS A 88 15.62 10.66 10.52
N CYS A 89 14.63 10.26 9.72
CA CYS A 89 13.25 10.11 10.15
C CYS A 89 12.65 8.79 9.67
N HIS A 90 11.40 8.57 9.97
CA HIS A 90 10.61 7.42 9.51
C HIS A 90 9.44 7.93 8.69
N ALA A 91 9.72 8.28 7.43
CA ALA A 91 8.73 8.89 6.55
C ALA A 91 7.70 7.88 6.07
N GLY A 92 6.49 8.36 5.86
CA GLY A 92 5.43 7.69 5.16
C GLY A 92 4.81 8.67 4.18
N ILE A 93 3.72 8.26 3.54
CA ILE A 93 2.98 9.14 2.64
C ILE A 93 1.58 9.41 3.17
N ARG A 94 1.00 10.53 2.77
CA ARG A 94 -0.39 10.87 3.07
C ARG A 94 -1.07 11.31 1.79
N ILE A 95 -2.27 10.79 1.54
CA ILE A 95 -3.11 11.21 0.43
C ILE A 95 -3.99 12.36 0.90
N THR A 96 -3.92 13.47 0.21
CA THR A 96 -4.72 14.65 0.52
C THR A 96 -5.86 14.80 -0.46
N GLY A 97 -6.87 15.57 -0.10
CA GLY A 97 -8.01 15.84 -0.97
C GLY A 97 -9.17 14.86 -0.82
N LEU A 98 -9.02 13.84 0.02
CA LEU A 98 -10.06 12.85 0.31
C LEU A 98 -10.48 12.96 1.77
N ASP A 99 -11.78 13.00 2.00
CA ASP A 99 -12.32 13.12 3.36
C ASP A 99 -12.44 11.79 4.06
N SER A 100 -12.61 10.71 3.30
CA SER A 100 -12.78 9.36 3.83
C SER A 100 -11.77 8.41 3.24
N ALA A 101 -11.19 7.55 4.09
CA ALA A 101 -10.29 6.51 3.64
C ALA A 101 -11.07 5.48 2.80
N GLY A 102 -10.43 4.96 1.76
CA GLY A 102 -10.99 3.90 0.94
C GLY A 102 -12.05 4.33 -0.06
N GLU A 103 -12.34 5.58 -0.15
CA GLU A 103 -13.31 6.14 -1.09
C GLU A 103 -12.78 6.15 -2.53
#